data_e97e5f9a82c298c30299a085ae2fa583
#
_entry.id   e97e5f9a82c298c30299a085ae2fa583
#
_cell.length_a   1.000
_cell.length_b   1.000
_cell.length_c   1.000
_cell.angle_alpha   90.00
_cell.angle_beta   90.00
_cell.angle_gamma   90.00
#
_symmetry.space_group_name_H-M   'P 1'
#
loop_
_entity.id
_entity.type
_entity.pdbx_description
1 polymer ?
#
loop_
_entity_poly.entity_id
_entity_poly.type
_entity_poly.pdbx_seq_one_letter_code
_entity_poly.pdbx_strand_id
1 'polypeptide(L)'
;MYKRQTLDETITLASIAQREADNTTNMGNVASVFFNRMADAEAFPHLESDVTVHYVDEHIKPHLTSSQYDQKMFDAYNTYKCDGIPIGPICNPGLDAIKAVLYAPETSYYYFCADPETTEMYFAETISEHEENLRKCGLDHAIAE
;
A
#
# COMPACT_ATOMS: atom_id res chain seq x y z
N MET A 1 -16.20 8.41 -8.08
CA MET A 1 -15.89 9.64 -7.33
C MET A 1 -15.46 9.23 -5.91
N TYR A 2 -14.18 8.95 -5.74
CA TYR A 2 -13.62 8.60 -4.44
C TYR A 2 -13.56 9.84 -3.57
N LYS A 3 -14.30 9.78 -2.54
CA LYS A 3 -15.00 10.82 -1.86
C LYS A 3 -14.14 11.45 -0.78
N ARG A 4 -13.98 12.76 -0.82
CA ARG A 4 -13.65 13.58 0.34
C ARG A 4 -12.43 13.11 1.13
N GLN A 5 -11.36 12.77 0.43
CA GLN A 5 -10.07 12.65 1.09
C GLN A 5 -9.56 14.04 1.43
N THR A 6 -8.97 14.16 2.59
CA THR A 6 -8.18 15.31 2.96
C THR A 6 -6.91 15.37 2.10
N LEU A 7 -6.27 16.52 2.06
CA LEU A 7 -4.98 16.66 1.39
C LEU A 7 -3.94 15.71 2.00
N ASP A 8 -3.94 15.57 3.31
CA ASP A 8 -3.03 14.71 4.06
C ASP A 8 -3.20 13.22 3.68
N GLU A 9 -4.43 12.74 3.66
CA GLU A 9 -4.76 11.37 3.22
C GLU A 9 -4.35 11.13 1.76
N THR A 10 -4.59 12.10 0.88
CA THR A 10 -4.19 12.00 -0.53
C THR A 10 -2.67 11.89 -0.68
N ILE A 11 -1.91 12.72 0.03
CA ILE A 11 -0.44 12.70 0.00
C ILE A 11 0.08 11.39 0.61
N THR A 12 -0.52 10.93 1.70
CA THR A 12 -0.13 9.67 2.35
C THR A 12 -0.34 8.48 1.41
N LEU A 13 -1.52 8.33 0.79
CA LEU A 13 -1.78 7.26 -0.18
C LEU A 13 -0.89 7.38 -1.42
N ALA A 14 -0.67 8.58 -1.94
CA ALA A 14 0.22 8.81 -3.08
C ALA A 14 1.67 8.37 -2.76
N SER A 15 2.14 8.61 -1.54
CA SER A 15 3.47 8.19 -1.11
C SER A 15 3.61 6.66 -1.09
N ILE A 16 2.56 5.95 -0.69
CA ILE A 16 2.54 4.49 -0.70
C ILE A 16 2.47 3.98 -2.15
N ALA A 17 1.52 4.47 -2.95
CA ALA A 17 1.37 4.06 -4.34
C ALA A 17 2.65 4.26 -5.17
N GLN A 18 3.38 5.35 -4.93
CA GLN A 18 4.67 5.61 -5.58
C GLN A 18 5.76 4.61 -5.19
N ARG A 19 5.72 4.08 -3.98
CA ARG A 19 6.69 3.08 -3.50
C ARG A 19 6.31 1.66 -3.92
N GLU A 20 5.04 1.42 -4.24
CA GLU A 20 4.55 0.12 -4.71
C GLU A 20 4.67 -0.07 -6.22
N ALA A 21 4.62 1.00 -7.02
CA ALA A 21 4.50 0.90 -8.47
C ALA A 21 5.41 1.89 -9.20
N ASP A 22 5.87 1.50 -10.37
CA ASP A 22 6.84 2.23 -11.20
C ASP A 22 6.20 3.15 -12.26
N ASN A 23 4.90 3.00 -12.53
CA ASN A 23 4.20 3.79 -13.53
C ASN A 23 2.82 4.28 -13.04
N THR A 24 2.31 5.33 -13.67
CA THR A 24 1.07 6.02 -13.27
C THR A 24 -0.16 5.10 -13.32
N THR A 25 -0.23 4.19 -14.29
CA THR A 25 -1.36 3.24 -14.42
C THR A 25 -1.38 2.29 -13.23
N ASN A 26 -0.24 1.69 -12.90
CA ASN A 26 -0.12 0.78 -11.76
C ASN A 26 -0.33 1.50 -10.42
N MET A 27 0.19 2.73 -10.27
CA MET A 27 -0.10 3.57 -9.08
C MET A 27 -1.60 3.82 -8.91
N GLY A 28 -2.33 4.06 -10.01
CA GLY A 28 -3.77 4.23 -10.00
C GLY A 28 -4.51 2.95 -9.58
N ASN A 29 -4.09 1.80 -10.10
CA ASN A 29 -4.66 0.50 -9.72
C ASN A 29 -4.37 0.15 -8.25
N VAL A 30 -3.16 0.42 -7.74
CA VAL A 30 -2.82 0.27 -6.31
C VAL A 30 -3.72 1.17 -5.45
N ALA A 31 -3.89 2.43 -5.83
CA ALA A 31 -4.79 3.34 -5.14
C ALA A 31 -6.24 2.82 -5.14
N SER A 32 -6.70 2.25 -6.25
CA SER A 32 -8.02 1.64 -6.35
C SER A 32 -8.19 0.45 -5.38
N VAL A 33 -7.17 -0.40 -5.24
CA VAL A 33 -7.18 -1.48 -4.24
C VAL A 33 -7.34 -0.91 -2.83
N PHE A 34 -6.58 0.12 -2.47
CA PHE A 34 -6.69 0.75 -1.16
C PHE A 34 -8.09 1.35 -0.92
N PHE A 35 -8.67 2.00 -1.93
CA PHE A 35 -10.02 2.55 -1.82
C PHE A 35 -11.08 1.45 -1.66
N ASN A 36 -10.96 0.35 -2.37
CA ASN A 36 -11.88 -0.77 -2.26
C ASN A 36 -11.79 -1.42 -0.86
N ARG A 37 -10.57 -1.63 -0.33
CA ARG A 37 -10.37 -2.13 1.04
C ARG A 37 -10.94 -1.19 2.08
N MET A 38 -10.69 0.11 1.99
CA MET A 38 -11.24 1.09 2.92
C MET A 38 -12.77 1.21 2.84
N ALA A 39 -13.36 0.93 1.68
CA ALA A 39 -14.82 0.91 1.52
C ALA A 39 -15.47 -0.33 2.14
N ASP A 40 -14.72 -1.41 2.29
CA ASP A 40 -15.12 -2.66 2.93
C ASP A 40 -14.21 -2.98 4.14
N ALA A 41 -14.13 -2.04 5.07
CA ALA A 41 -13.23 -2.12 6.22
C ALA A 41 -13.57 -3.26 7.19
N GLU A 42 -14.75 -3.86 7.11
CA GLU A 42 -15.10 -5.04 7.89
C GLU A 42 -14.35 -6.28 7.38
N ALA A 43 -14.28 -6.46 6.05
CA ALA A 43 -13.53 -7.56 5.44
C ALA A 43 -12.03 -7.25 5.32
N PHE A 44 -11.68 -5.98 5.13
CA PHE A 44 -10.30 -5.51 4.90
C PHE A 44 -9.94 -4.34 5.84
N PRO A 45 -9.74 -4.58 7.14
CA PRO A 45 -9.41 -3.52 8.09
C PRO A 45 -8.04 -2.87 7.81
N HIS A 46 -7.14 -3.58 7.13
CA HIS A 46 -5.77 -3.20 6.90
C HIS A 46 -5.44 -3.06 5.42
N LEU A 47 -4.54 -2.12 5.07
CA LEU A 47 -4.08 -1.96 3.68
C LEU A 47 -2.99 -2.96 3.28
N GLU A 48 -2.23 -3.48 4.24
CA GLU A 48 -1.23 -4.56 4.08
C GLU A 48 -0.16 -4.26 3.02
N SER A 49 0.47 -3.10 3.14
CA SER A 49 1.53 -2.64 2.24
C SER A 49 2.89 -2.70 2.94
N ASP A 50 3.80 -3.54 2.45
CA ASP A 50 5.13 -3.77 3.02
C ASP A 50 5.99 -2.51 3.07
N VAL A 51 5.84 -1.62 2.10
CA VAL A 51 6.65 -0.40 2.00
C VAL A 51 6.47 0.52 3.21
N THR A 52 5.35 0.42 3.94
CA THR A 52 5.12 1.18 5.17
C THR A 52 5.95 0.64 6.33
N VAL A 53 6.15 -0.67 6.39
CA VAL A 53 7.02 -1.34 7.38
C VAL A 53 8.48 -1.03 7.07
N HIS A 54 8.90 -1.17 5.81
CA HIS A 54 10.26 -0.85 5.36
C HIS A 54 10.62 0.61 5.66
N TYR A 55 9.69 1.55 5.50
CA TYR A 55 9.93 2.95 5.83
C TYR A 55 10.32 3.15 7.31
N VAL A 56 9.63 2.50 8.22
CA VAL A 56 9.96 2.57 9.66
C VAL A 56 11.33 1.96 9.92
N ASP A 57 11.59 0.78 9.36
CA ASP A 57 12.82 0.03 9.63
C ASP A 57 14.06 0.67 9.01
N GLU A 58 13.94 1.22 7.82
CA GLU A 58 15.08 1.75 7.05
C GLU A 58 15.28 3.26 7.23
N HIS A 59 14.22 4.03 7.49
CA HIS A 59 14.28 5.49 7.48
C HIS A 59 13.92 6.16 8.82
N ILE A 60 13.31 5.46 9.76
CA ILE A 60 13.02 6.01 11.09
C ILE A 60 13.93 5.41 12.15
N LYS A 61 13.89 4.10 12.35
CA LYS A 61 14.62 3.43 13.42
C LYS A 61 16.14 3.69 13.46
N PRO A 62 16.86 3.73 12.31
CA PRO A 62 18.31 3.97 12.31
C PRO A 62 18.74 5.34 12.85
N HIS A 63 17.81 6.30 12.90
CA HIS A 63 18.07 7.66 13.39
C HIS A 63 17.66 7.87 14.85
N LEU A 64 17.13 6.85 15.51
CA LEU A 64 16.65 6.90 16.88
C LEU A 64 17.61 6.20 17.83
N THR A 65 17.74 6.74 19.05
CA THR A 65 18.34 6.01 20.19
C THR A 65 17.28 5.07 20.79
N SER A 66 17.72 4.06 21.55
CA SER A 66 16.80 3.11 22.19
C SER A 66 15.75 3.79 23.09
N SER A 67 16.10 4.94 23.70
CA SER A 67 15.19 5.73 24.53
C SER A 67 14.12 6.52 23.73
N GLN A 68 14.31 6.65 22.42
CA GLN A 68 13.39 7.35 21.51
C GLN A 68 12.48 6.38 20.75
N TYR A 69 12.65 5.06 20.95
CA TYR A 69 11.80 4.07 20.32
C TYR A 69 10.37 4.18 20.86
N ASP A 70 9.43 4.36 19.94
CA ASP A 70 8.00 4.44 20.23
C ASP A 70 7.26 3.40 19.39
N GLN A 71 6.97 2.25 20.00
CA GLN A 71 6.28 1.15 19.33
C GLN A 71 4.89 1.57 18.83
N LYS A 72 4.21 2.45 19.56
CA LYS A 72 2.89 2.96 19.16
C LYS A 72 2.97 3.78 17.87
N MET A 73 4.01 4.59 17.71
CA MET A 73 4.26 5.32 16.48
C MET A 73 4.61 4.37 15.32
N PHE A 74 5.46 3.35 15.57
CA PHE A 74 5.80 2.37 14.55
C PHE A 74 4.58 1.58 14.08
N ASP A 75 3.72 1.17 15.01
CA ASP A 75 2.48 0.46 14.69
C ASP A 75 1.47 1.35 13.94
N ALA A 76 1.50 2.67 14.16
CA ALA A 76 0.65 3.63 13.44
C ALA A 76 1.10 3.84 11.97
N TYR A 77 2.35 3.53 11.62
CA TYR A 77 2.81 3.45 10.23
C TYR A 77 2.57 2.08 9.59
N ASN A 78 2.53 1.02 10.39
CA ASN A 78 2.42 -0.35 9.89
C ASN A 78 1.01 -0.66 9.41
N THR A 79 0.81 -0.72 8.10
CA THR A 79 -0.49 -1.00 7.48
C THR A 79 -0.98 -2.45 7.62
N TYR A 80 -0.23 -3.32 8.29
CA TYR A 80 -0.73 -4.62 8.80
C TYR A 80 -1.33 -4.53 10.20
N LYS A 81 -1.20 -3.37 10.88
CA LYS A 81 -1.65 -3.16 12.26
C LYS A 81 -2.60 -1.99 12.43
N CYS A 82 -2.37 -0.88 11.71
CA CYS A 82 -3.27 0.27 11.76
C CYS A 82 -4.48 0.05 10.85
N ASP A 83 -5.61 0.59 11.25
CA ASP A 83 -6.83 0.56 10.44
C ASP A 83 -6.74 1.61 9.32
N GLY A 84 -6.92 1.17 8.06
CA GLY A 84 -6.93 2.05 6.89
C GLY A 84 -5.60 2.76 6.65
N ILE A 85 -5.65 4.08 6.50
CA ILE A 85 -4.51 4.92 6.12
C ILE A 85 -3.54 5.10 7.30
N PRO A 86 -2.21 4.93 7.11
CA PRO A 86 -1.24 5.13 8.18
C PRO A 86 -1.14 6.61 8.60
N ILE A 87 -0.43 6.86 9.70
CA ILE A 87 -0.36 8.17 10.35
C ILE A 87 0.23 9.29 9.48
N GLY A 88 0.99 8.95 8.44
CA GLY A 88 1.59 9.95 7.56
C GLY A 88 2.29 9.35 6.34
N PRO A 89 2.77 10.19 5.43
CA PRO A 89 3.43 9.75 4.21
C PRO A 89 4.79 9.10 4.48
N ILE A 90 5.18 8.17 3.60
CA ILE A 90 6.44 7.43 3.67
C ILE A 90 7.49 7.93 2.67
N CYS A 91 7.14 8.86 1.82
CA CYS A 91 8.04 9.61 0.95
C CYS A 91 7.39 10.95 0.56
N ASN A 92 8.12 11.78 -0.18
CA ASN A 92 7.56 12.96 -0.82
C ASN A 92 7.06 12.55 -2.22
N PRO A 93 5.74 12.36 -2.45
CA PRO A 93 5.23 11.84 -3.69
C PRO A 93 5.33 12.86 -4.82
N GLY A 94 5.65 12.38 -6.02
CA GLY A 94 5.62 13.18 -7.23
C GLY A 94 4.20 13.48 -7.70
N LEU A 95 4.07 14.45 -8.61
CA LEU A 95 2.78 14.87 -9.15
C LEU A 95 1.99 13.73 -9.81
N ASP A 96 2.68 12.80 -10.45
CA ASP A 96 2.04 11.66 -11.12
C ASP A 96 1.41 10.69 -10.12
N ALA A 97 2.06 10.43 -8.99
CA ALA A 97 1.49 9.63 -7.91
C ALA A 97 0.27 10.32 -7.26
N ILE A 98 0.35 11.63 -7.05
CA ILE A 98 -0.79 12.41 -6.52
C ILE A 98 -1.98 12.35 -7.50
N LYS A 99 -1.74 12.54 -8.80
CA LYS A 99 -2.77 12.40 -9.82
C LYS A 99 -3.33 10.98 -9.89
N ALA A 100 -2.48 9.96 -9.78
CA ALA A 100 -2.91 8.56 -9.79
C ALA A 100 -3.90 8.25 -8.65
N VAL A 101 -3.71 8.83 -7.47
CA VAL A 101 -4.64 8.70 -6.35
C VAL A 101 -5.91 9.52 -6.59
N LEU A 102 -5.80 10.77 -7.02
CA LEU A 102 -6.97 11.65 -7.24
C LEU A 102 -7.89 11.14 -8.36
N TYR A 103 -7.32 10.52 -9.38
CA TYR A 103 -8.03 10.00 -10.56
C TYR A 103 -7.95 8.47 -10.65
N ALA A 104 -7.83 7.78 -9.52
CA ALA A 104 -7.77 6.33 -9.48
C ALA A 104 -8.96 5.71 -10.23
N PRO A 105 -8.73 4.68 -11.05
CA PRO A 105 -9.82 4.01 -11.77
C PRO A 105 -10.77 3.30 -10.79
N GLU A 106 -12.02 3.18 -11.17
CA GLU A 106 -12.95 2.30 -10.46
C GLU A 106 -12.70 0.85 -10.90
N THR A 107 -12.23 0.01 -9.98
CA THR A 107 -11.96 -1.40 -10.21
C THR A 107 -12.64 -2.25 -9.15
N SER A 108 -12.62 -3.57 -9.35
CA SER A 108 -13.03 -4.57 -8.35
C SER A 108 -11.85 -5.22 -7.64
N TYR A 109 -10.65 -4.67 -7.77
CA TYR A 109 -9.44 -5.26 -7.19
C TYR A 109 -9.34 -5.03 -5.69
N TYR A 110 -8.98 -6.09 -4.96
CA TYR A 110 -8.68 -6.08 -3.51
C TYR A 110 -7.25 -6.51 -3.19
N TYR A 111 -6.53 -7.06 -4.18
CA TYR A 111 -5.18 -7.62 -4.02
C TYR A 111 -4.28 -7.19 -5.16
N PHE A 112 -3.00 -7.10 -4.88
CA PHE A 112 -1.97 -6.95 -5.89
C PHE A 112 -0.65 -7.61 -5.45
N CYS A 113 0.19 -7.97 -6.40
CA CYS A 113 1.59 -8.33 -6.19
C CYS A 113 2.41 -7.88 -7.39
N ALA A 114 3.71 -7.79 -7.19
CA ALA A 114 4.68 -7.51 -8.27
C ALA A 114 5.62 -8.70 -8.44
N ASP A 115 5.92 -9.04 -9.69
CA ASP A 115 6.96 -9.99 -10.02
C ASP A 115 8.33 -9.36 -9.68
N PRO A 116 9.15 -9.97 -8.80
CA PRO A 116 10.41 -9.40 -8.36
C PRO A 116 11.49 -9.34 -9.46
N GLU A 117 11.34 -10.13 -10.54
CA GLU A 117 12.30 -10.15 -11.64
C GLU A 117 11.92 -9.18 -12.75
N THR A 118 10.65 -9.10 -13.09
CA THR A 118 10.14 -8.31 -14.23
C THR A 118 9.55 -6.97 -13.83
N THR A 119 9.22 -6.79 -12.53
CA THR A 119 8.46 -5.66 -11.97
C THR A 119 7.02 -5.55 -12.50
N GLU A 120 6.55 -6.56 -13.23
CA GLU A 120 5.17 -6.61 -13.71
C GLU A 120 4.20 -6.77 -12.53
N MET A 121 3.14 -5.96 -12.51
CA MET A 121 2.15 -5.99 -11.45
C MET A 121 0.91 -6.77 -11.86
N TYR A 122 0.42 -7.57 -10.95
CA TYR A 122 -0.78 -8.39 -11.06
C TYR A 122 -1.80 -7.96 -10.03
N PHE A 123 -3.04 -7.77 -10.47
CA PHE A 123 -4.17 -7.36 -9.63
C PHE A 123 -5.22 -8.47 -9.60
N ALA A 124 -5.94 -8.60 -8.48
CA ALA A 124 -6.93 -9.64 -8.30
C ALA A 124 -8.14 -9.14 -7.49
N GLU A 125 -9.32 -9.70 -7.80
CA GLU A 125 -10.56 -9.46 -7.06
C GLU A 125 -10.68 -10.39 -5.84
N THR A 126 -10.23 -11.63 -6.00
CA THR A 126 -10.37 -12.70 -5.00
C THR A 126 -9.01 -13.19 -4.49
N ILE A 127 -9.03 -13.78 -3.29
CA ILE A 127 -7.82 -14.40 -2.72
C ILE A 127 -7.30 -15.54 -3.60
N SER A 128 -8.18 -16.31 -4.23
CA SER A 128 -7.78 -17.43 -5.12
C SER A 128 -7.02 -16.92 -6.35
N GLU A 129 -7.48 -15.83 -6.97
CA GLU A 129 -6.77 -15.19 -8.08
C GLU A 129 -5.43 -14.59 -7.64
N HIS A 130 -5.40 -14.00 -6.45
CA HIS A 130 -4.17 -13.47 -5.86
C HIS A 130 -3.13 -14.57 -5.64
N GLU A 131 -3.52 -15.69 -5.06
CA GLU A 131 -2.65 -16.86 -4.89
C GLU A 131 -2.10 -17.39 -6.23
N GLU A 132 -2.93 -17.41 -7.29
CA GLU A 132 -2.45 -17.78 -8.63
C GLU A 132 -1.42 -16.77 -9.14
N ASN A 133 -1.63 -15.47 -8.91
CA ASN A 133 -0.68 -14.43 -9.28
C ASN A 133 0.63 -14.56 -8.49
N LEU A 134 0.57 -14.85 -7.19
CA LEU A 134 1.76 -15.12 -6.37
C LEU A 134 2.57 -16.31 -6.91
N ARG A 135 1.91 -17.40 -7.32
CA ARG A 135 2.60 -18.54 -7.95
C ARG A 135 3.27 -18.15 -9.27
N LYS A 136 2.60 -17.35 -10.10
CA LYS A 136 3.21 -16.83 -11.35
C LYS A 136 4.47 -16.01 -11.10
N CYS A 137 4.50 -15.26 -10.00
CA CYS A 137 5.62 -14.42 -9.59
C CYS A 137 6.71 -15.19 -8.81
N GLY A 138 6.56 -16.50 -8.58
CA GLY A 138 7.50 -17.28 -7.76
C GLY A 138 7.45 -16.91 -6.26
N LEU A 139 6.34 -16.36 -5.79
CA LEU A 139 6.12 -15.90 -4.43
C LEU A 139 5.24 -16.90 -3.62
N ASP A 140 5.38 -18.20 -3.90
CA ASP A 140 4.58 -19.25 -3.24
C ASP A 140 4.68 -19.24 -1.71
N HIS A 141 5.81 -18.76 -1.16
CA HIS A 141 6.02 -18.65 0.27
C HIS A 141 5.08 -17.61 0.94
N ALA A 142 4.56 -16.65 0.18
CA ALA A 142 3.61 -15.65 0.68
C ALA A 142 2.17 -16.19 0.80
N ILE A 143 1.90 -17.40 0.28
CA ILE A 143 0.56 -18.04 0.36
C ILE A 143 0.32 -18.67 1.74
N ALA A 144 1.37 -18.95 2.50
CA ALA A 144 1.30 -19.69 3.77
C ALA A 144 1.10 -18.81 5.02
N GLU A 145 0.99 -17.50 4.85
CA GLU A 145 0.72 -16.53 5.92
C GLU A 145 -0.72 -16.02 5.86
#